data_2d5a6150a7fec8428957d1d0133b4ff7
#
_entry.id   2d5a6150a7fec8428957d1d0133b4ff7
#
_cell.length_a   1.000
_cell.length_b   1.000
_cell.length_c   1.000
_cell.angle_alpha   90.00
_cell.angle_beta   90.00
_cell.angle_gamma   90.00
#
_symmetry.space_group_name_H-M   'P 1'
#
loop_
_entity.id
_entity.type
_entity.pdbx_description
1 polymer ?
#
loop_
_entity_poly.entity_id
_entity_poly.type
_entity_poly.pdbx_seq_one_letter_code
_entity_poly.pdbx_strand_id
1 'polypeptide(L)'
;MPAAGTLDSVCSGHGAFPPRQTAEADAGLTINGKAVLVDGKLFKDHTDGKSTHNGKATSGRPWFTINGKGIVCVDDQVSCGSTVATGDAGFQVN
;
A
#
# COMPACT_ATOMS: atom_id res chain seq x y z
N MET A 1 -3.93 -0.94 16.55
CA MET A 1 -3.07 -1.68 15.58
C MET A 1 -3.64 -1.48 14.20
N PRO A 2 -2.87 -0.89 13.20
CA PRO A 2 -3.39 -0.68 11.84
C PRO A 2 -3.57 -1.99 11.07
N ALA A 3 -4.54 -1.99 10.16
CA ALA A 3 -4.81 -3.10 9.26
C ALA A 3 -3.70 -3.25 8.22
N ALA A 4 -3.36 -4.50 7.89
CA ALA A 4 -2.36 -4.77 6.85
C ALA A 4 -2.91 -4.40 5.47
N GLY A 5 -2.05 -3.82 4.63
CA GLY A 5 -2.37 -3.57 3.23
C GLY A 5 -2.35 -4.86 2.42
N THR A 6 -3.17 -4.90 1.37
CA THR A 6 -3.28 -6.05 0.46
C THR A 6 -3.35 -5.55 -0.99
N LEU A 7 -3.44 -6.48 -1.93
CA LEU A 7 -3.55 -6.14 -3.34
C LEU A 7 -4.75 -5.24 -3.67
N ASP A 8 -5.80 -5.27 -2.84
CA ASP A 8 -6.98 -4.41 -3.03
C ASP A 8 -6.90 -3.08 -2.26
N SER A 9 -5.81 -2.81 -1.58
CA SER A 9 -5.65 -1.54 -0.85
C SER A 9 -5.64 -0.35 -1.80
N VAL A 10 -6.13 0.77 -1.29
CA VAL A 10 -6.26 2.02 -2.05
C VAL A 10 -5.43 3.09 -1.36
N CYS A 11 -4.72 3.91 -2.10
CA CYS A 11 -4.05 5.09 -1.53
C CYS A 11 -5.06 6.22 -1.33
N SER A 12 -4.72 7.18 -0.46
CA SER A 12 -5.61 8.30 -0.16
C SER A 12 -5.73 9.31 -1.30
N GLY A 13 -4.81 9.27 -2.27
CA GLY A 13 -4.66 10.35 -3.23
C GLY A 13 -4.01 11.58 -2.60
N HIS A 14 -3.78 12.62 -3.38
CA HIS A 14 -3.27 13.89 -2.87
C HIS A 14 -3.58 15.01 -3.86
N GLY A 15 -4.02 16.18 -3.36
CA GLY A 15 -4.39 17.30 -4.21
C GLY A 15 -5.45 16.89 -5.25
N ALA A 16 -5.17 17.12 -6.52
CA ALA A 16 -6.04 16.74 -7.64
C ALA A 16 -5.81 15.31 -8.13
N PHE A 17 -4.88 14.56 -7.53
CA PHE A 17 -4.61 13.15 -7.86
C PHE A 17 -5.56 12.25 -7.07
N PRO A 18 -6.41 11.45 -7.76
CA PRO A 18 -7.43 10.63 -7.09
C PRO A 18 -6.82 9.40 -6.41
N PRO A 19 -7.54 8.78 -5.45
CA PRO A 19 -7.14 7.50 -4.90
C PRO A 19 -7.01 6.42 -5.98
N ARG A 20 -6.03 5.54 -5.84
CA ARG A 20 -5.80 4.42 -6.76
C ARG A 20 -5.49 3.15 -5.99
N GLN A 21 -5.84 2.02 -6.58
CA GLN A 21 -5.53 0.70 -6.03
C GLN A 21 -4.05 0.34 -6.23
N THR A 22 -3.58 -0.61 -5.43
CA THR A 22 -2.27 -1.22 -5.65
C THR A 22 -2.22 -1.94 -7.00
N ALA A 23 -1.08 -1.85 -7.66
CA ALA A 23 -0.81 -2.60 -8.89
C ALA A 23 -0.02 -3.88 -8.62
N GLU A 24 0.67 -3.96 -7.48
CA GLU A 24 1.55 -5.06 -7.11
C GLU A 24 1.39 -5.41 -5.64
N ALA A 25 1.63 -6.68 -5.31
CA ALA A 25 1.71 -7.15 -3.93
C ALA A 25 2.56 -8.41 -3.87
N ASP A 26 2.87 -8.89 -2.65
CA ASP A 26 3.72 -10.06 -2.45
C ASP A 26 2.89 -11.27 -2.02
N ALA A 27 2.87 -12.30 -2.86
CA ALA A 27 2.13 -13.53 -2.59
C ALA A 27 2.81 -14.45 -1.54
N GLY A 28 3.97 -14.05 -1.00
CA GLY A 28 4.63 -14.79 0.08
C GLY A 28 3.82 -14.85 1.36
N LEU A 29 2.86 -13.94 1.51
CA LEU A 29 1.84 -13.99 2.55
C LEU A 29 0.52 -13.55 1.92
N THR A 30 -0.55 -14.30 2.19
CA THR A 30 -1.89 -13.88 1.76
C THR A 30 -2.79 -13.65 2.97
N ILE A 31 -3.69 -12.69 2.85
CA ILE A 31 -4.65 -12.31 3.87
C ILE A 31 -6.02 -12.37 3.22
N ASN A 32 -6.85 -13.30 3.66
CA ASN A 32 -8.17 -13.54 3.06
C ASN A 32 -8.10 -13.76 1.55
N GLY A 33 -7.07 -14.51 1.10
CA GLY A 33 -6.87 -14.84 -0.31
C GLY A 33 -6.20 -13.76 -1.13
N LYS A 34 -5.79 -12.64 -0.53
CA LYS A 34 -5.15 -11.53 -1.24
C LYS A 34 -3.69 -11.40 -0.83
N ALA A 35 -2.82 -11.17 -1.81
CA ALA A 35 -1.40 -10.95 -1.55
C ALA A 35 -1.19 -9.72 -0.67
N VAL A 36 -0.22 -9.77 0.23
CA VAL A 36 0.06 -8.68 1.17
C VAL A 36 0.84 -7.56 0.48
N LEU A 37 0.60 -6.33 0.93
CA LEU A 37 1.35 -5.16 0.46
C LEU A 37 2.63 -5.03 1.29
N VAL A 38 3.76 -4.90 0.59
CA VAL A 38 5.07 -4.72 1.21
C VAL A 38 5.80 -3.52 0.63
N ASP A 39 6.86 -3.11 1.30
CA ASP A 39 7.68 -1.97 0.93
C ASP A 39 8.16 -2.09 -0.53
N GLY A 40 8.06 -0.98 -1.27
CA GLY A 40 8.49 -0.91 -2.66
C GLY A 40 7.46 -1.34 -3.70
N LYS A 41 6.29 -1.84 -3.31
CA LYS A 41 5.23 -2.23 -4.25
C LYS A 41 4.50 -1.00 -4.79
N LEU A 42 4.17 -1.04 -6.08
CA LEU A 42 3.58 0.10 -6.78
C LEU A 42 2.07 0.16 -6.61
N PHE A 43 1.56 1.38 -6.50
CA PHE A 43 0.16 1.69 -6.76
C PHE A 43 -0.01 2.01 -8.26
N LYS A 44 -1.24 1.90 -8.75
CA LYS A 44 -1.56 2.28 -10.13
C LYS A 44 -1.35 3.77 -10.32
N ASP A 45 -1.00 4.17 -11.55
CA ASP A 45 -0.81 5.57 -11.87
C ASP A 45 -2.07 6.38 -11.60
N HIS A 46 -1.88 7.62 -11.18
CA HIS A 46 -2.96 8.59 -11.11
C HIS A 46 -2.53 9.91 -11.76
N THR A 47 -3.52 10.72 -12.16
CA THR A 47 -3.29 11.93 -12.90
C THR A 47 -4.21 13.05 -12.39
N ASP A 48 -3.71 14.30 -12.46
CA ASP A 48 -4.52 15.50 -12.22
C ASP A 48 -5.05 16.12 -13.52
N GLY A 49 -4.82 15.43 -14.65
CA GLY A 49 -5.17 15.93 -15.99
C GLY A 49 -4.00 16.60 -16.70
N LYS A 50 -2.92 16.90 -16.00
CA LYS A 50 -1.73 17.57 -16.55
C LYS A 50 -0.48 16.72 -16.41
N SER A 51 -0.34 16.01 -15.31
CA SER A 51 0.78 15.12 -15.06
C SER A 51 0.28 13.78 -14.51
N THR A 52 1.07 12.75 -14.71
CA THR A 52 0.76 11.38 -14.28
C THR A 52 1.96 10.82 -13.55
N HIS A 53 1.72 10.17 -12.41
CA HIS A 53 2.77 9.47 -11.70
C HIS A 53 2.20 8.26 -10.95
N ASN A 54 3.10 7.38 -10.51
CA ASN A 54 2.74 6.31 -9.59
C ASN A 54 3.33 6.62 -8.21
N GLY A 55 3.10 5.72 -7.27
CA GLY A 55 3.70 5.77 -5.96
C GLY A 55 4.10 4.40 -5.49
N LYS A 56 5.14 4.33 -4.67
CA LYS A 56 5.60 3.11 -4.04
C LYS A 56 5.21 3.10 -2.58
N ALA A 57 4.66 1.98 -2.12
CA ALA A 57 4.36 1.79 -0.71
C ALA A 57 5.65 1.81 0.11
N THR A 58 5.60 2.42 1.29
CA THR A 58 6.73 2.49 2.21
C THR A 58 6.30 1.91 3.56
N SER A 59 7.05 0.92 4.05
CA SER A 59 6.72 0.29 5.32
C SER A 59 7.15 1.15 6.51
N GLY A 60 6.29 1.25 7.52
CA GLY A 60 6.64 1.77 8.83
C GLY A 60 6.98 0.68 9.84
N ARG A 61 7.07 -0.61 9.40
CA ARG A 61 7.25 -1.78 10.28
C ARG A 61 8.36 -2.69 9.79
N PRO A 62 9.63 -2.27 9.94
CA PRO A 62 10.76 -3.06 9.45
C PRO A 62 10.97 -4.39 10.20
N TRP A 63 10.33 -4.56 11.35
CA TRP A 63 10.42 -5.80 12.13
C TRP A 63 9.51 -6.92 11.64
N PHE A 64 8.57 -6.65 10.74
CA PHE A 64 7.70 -7.67 10.15
C PHE A 64 7.93 -7.67 8.66
N THR A 65 8.70 -8.66 8.18
CA THR A 65 9.10 -8.71 6.77
C THR A 65 8.55 -9.94 6.07
N ILE A 66 8.26 -9.76 4.78
CA ILE A 66 7.91 -10.84 3.84
C ILE A 66 8.92 -10.75 2.70
N ASN A 67 9.67 -11.83 2.47
CA ASN A 67 10.72 -11.87 1.45
C ASN A 67 11.72 -10.70 1.60
N GLY A 68 12.04 -10.33 2.85
CA GLY A 68 13.00 -9.28 3.14
C GLY A 68 12.46 -7.86 3.10
N LYS A 69 11.16 -7.69 2.86
CA LYS A 69 10.53 -6.37 2.75
C LYS A 69 9.48 -6.18 3.84
N GLY A 70 9.48 -5.01 4.47
CA GLY A 70 8.56 -4.71 5.57
C GLY A 70 7.12 -4.66 5.09
N ILE A 71 6.21 -5.16 5.94
CA ILE A 71 4.77 -5.10 5.67
C ILE A 71 4.30 -3.64 5.68
N VAL A 72 3.37 -3.31 4.78
CA VAL A 72 2.75 -1.99 4.69
C VAL A 72 1.32 -2.07 5.23
N CYS A 73 0.97 -1.12 6.06
CA CYS A 73 -0.35 -1.06 6.70
C CYS A 73 -1.05 0.25 6.39
N VAL A 74 -2.32 0.33 6.77
CA VAL A 74 -3.10 1.59 6.68
C VAL A 74 -2.35 2.70 7.41
N ASP A 75 -2.35 3.89 6.83
CA ASP A 75 -1.65 5.11 7.23
C ASP A 75 -0.14 5.13 6.94
N ASP A 76 0.45 4.04 6.46
CA ASP A 76 1.81 4.07 5.96
C ASP A 76 1.90 4.95 4.71
N GLN A 77 3.06 5.56 4.50
CA GLN A 77 3.24 6.52 3.41
C GLN A 77 3.41 5.85 2.06
N VAL A 78 2.94 6.56 1.03
CA VAL A 78 3.22 6.24 -0.37
C VAL A 78 4.15 7.33 -0.90
N SER A 79 5.15 6.97 -1.68
CA SER A 79 6.23 7.89 -2.10
C SER A 79 5.74 9.13 -2.85
N CYS A 80 4.54 9.08 -3.43
CA CYS A 80 3.96 10.22 -4.15
C CYS A 80 3.32 11.28 -3.23
N GLY A 81 3.30 11.06 -1.93
CA GLY A 81 2.66 11.97 -0.97
C GLY A 81 1.32 11.49 -0.43
N SER A 82 0.80 10.37 -0.96
CA SER A 82 -0.40 9.71 -0.43
C SER A 82 -0.07 8.89 0.82
N THR A 83 -1.12 8.34 1.42
CA THR A 83 -1.01 7.28 2.43
C THR A 83 -1.87 6.09 2.01
N VAL A 84 -1.62 4.93 2.62
CA VAL A 84 -2.48 3.75 2.41
C VAL A 84 -3.78 3.98 3.18
N ALA A 85 -4.89 4.02 2.46
CA ALA A 85 -6.19 4.38 3.04
C ALA A 85 -6.99 3.16 3.50
N THR A 86 -6.82 2.00 2.86
CA THR A 86 -7.58 0.80 3.18
C THR A 86 -6.68 -0.41 3.34
N GLY A 87 -7.13 -1.37 4.14
CA GLY A 87 -6.44 -2.62 4.39
C GLY A 87 -7.41 -3.68 4.88
N ASP A 88 -6.89 -4.84 5.29
CA ASP A 88 -7.71 -5.93 5.81
C ASP A 88 -7.66 -5.92 7.34
N ALA A 89 -8.78 -5.56 7.97
CA ALA A 89 -8.89 -5.48 9.41
C ALA A 89 -8.79 -6.86 10.10
N GLY A 90 -8.90 -7.95 9.36
CA GLY A 90 -8.68 -9.30 9.88
C GLY A 90 -7.21 -9.59 10.18
N PHE A 91 -6.30 -8.75 9.73
CA PHE A 91 -4.86 -8.87 10.00
C PHE A 91 -4.31 -7.50 10.37
N GLN A 92 -4.00 -7.32 11.64
CA GLN A 92 -3.50 -6.05 12.16
C GLN A 92 -2.07 -6.20 12.66
N VAL A 93 -1.24 -5.21 12.41
CA VAL A 93 0.18 -5.24 12.76
C VAL A 93 0.48 -4.08 13.70
N ASN A 94 1.15 -4.42 14.79
CA ASN A 94 1.53 -3.46 15.79
C ASN A 94 2.70 -2.56 15.33
#